data_8c4aec38ad38ecac158465a58f6ba2d9
#
_entry.id   8c4aec38ad38ecac158465a58f6ba2d9
#
_cell.length_a   1.000
_cell.length_b   1.000
_cell.length_c   1.000
_cell.angle_alpha   90.00
_cell.angle_beta   90.00
_cell.angle_gamma   90.00
#
_symmetry.space_group_name_H-M   'P 1'
#
loop_
_entity.id
_entity.type
_entity.pdbx_description
1 polymer ?
#
loop_
_entity_poly.entity_id
_entity_poly.type
_entity_poly.pdbx_seq_one_letter_code
_entity_poly.pdbx_strand_id
1 'polypeptide(L)'
;MAKKVFLGVGHGGSDPGAVANGVKEKDLNLDIAFACFYELERHSVEVRMSRQKDEEDSLDQEIKECNSYAPDLALDIHNNAGGGDGAEAYYHIGGGTGKTLAENVLAEIVKIGQNSRGAKTRKGSDGRDYYGFIRETVAPAVIVECAFVDNATDLQIIDTKAEREKMGIALAKGILKTLGIAWKAPADPSKPYALDLAKLKAEGYTSIEIKL
;
A
#
# COMPACT_ATOMS: atom_id res chain seq x y z
N MET A 1 11.50 4.91 20.18
CA MET A 1 11.43 3.66 19.40
C MET A 1 11.13 4.03 17.96
N ALA A 2 11.69 3.32 16.99
CA ALA A 2 11.34 3.51 15.59
C ALA A 2 9.85 3.25 15.38
N LYS A 3 9.24 3.95 14.42
CA LYS A 3 7.86 3.72 14.02
C LYS A 3 7.79 2.48 13.15
N LYS A 4 6.74 1.69 13.29
CA LYS A 4 6.51 0.46 12.57
C LYS A 4 5.30 0.55 11.65
N VAL A 5 5.43 0.07 10.42
CA VAL A 5 4.34 0.01 9.45
C VAL A 5 4.25 -1.40 8.87
N PHE A 6 3.04 -1.92 8.75
CA PHE A 6 2.76 -3.12 7.99
C PHE A 6 2.12 -2.74 6.65
N LEU A 7 2.66 -3.28 5.56
CA LEU A 7 2.10 -3.15 4.22
C LEU A 7 1.51 -4.48 3.80
N GLY A 8 0.19 -4.55 3.74
CA GLY A 8 -0.53 -5.59 3.03
C GLY A 8 -0.32 -5.43 1.53
N VAL A 9 -0.17 -6.53 0.82
CA VAL A 9 0.03 -6.56 -0.63
C VAL A 9 -1.03 -7.47 -1.22
N GLY A 10 -2.18 -6.89 -1.52
CA GLY A 10 -3.37 -7.63 -1.91
C GLY A 10 -3.13 -8.63 -3.05
N HIS A 11 -3.77 -9.81 -2.94
CA HIS A 11 -3.68 -10.93 -3.87
C HIS A 11 -2.28 -11.56 -3.96
N GLY A 12 -2.09 -12.57 -4.81
CA GLY A 12 -0.80 -13.26 -5.00
C GLY A 12 -0.96 -14.72 -5.38
N GLY A 13 0.10 -15.34 -5.86
CA GLY A 13 0.09 -16.76 -6.25
C GLY A 13 -1.01 -17.07 -7.27
N SER A 14 -1.94 -17.94 -6.91
CA SER A 14 -3.07 -18.35 -7.76
C SER A 14 -4.19 -17.30 -7.85
N ASP A 15 -4.25 -16.34 -6.92
CA ASP A 15 -5.21 -15.23 -6.94
C ASP A 15 -4.62 -14.01 -7.68
N PRO A 16 -5.04 -13.74 -8.93
CA PRO A 16 -4.53 -12.60 -9.68
C PRO A 16 -5.14 -11.26 -9.24
N GLY A 17 -6.19 -11.26 -8.41
CA GLY A 17 -7.05 -10.10 -8.21
C GLY A 17 -7.79 -9.70 -9.49
N ALA A 18 -8.09 -8.44 -9.65
CA ALA A 18 -8.68 -7.91 -10.87
C ALA A 18 -7.74 -8.09 -12.08
N VAL A 19 -8.32 -8.51 -13.22
CA VAL A 19 -7.59 -8.69 -14.48
C VAL A 19 -8.31 -7.93 -15.58
N ALA A 20 -7.68 -6.90 -16.10
CA ALA A 20 -8.19 -6.10 -17.21
C ALA A 20 -7.02 -5.46 -17.98
N ASN A 21 -7.23 -5.10 -19.24
CA ASN A 21 -6.27 -4.37 -20.08
C ASN A 21 -4.84 -4.97 -20.09
N GLY A 22 -4.72 -6.30 -19.91
CA GLY A 22 -3.43 -7.02 -19.94
C GLY A 22 -2.64 -6.94 -18.63
N VAL A 23 -3.17 -6.33 -17.57
CA VAL A 23 -2.54 -6.28 -16.25
C VAL A 23 -3.28 -7.16 -15.24
N LYS A 24 -2.55 -7.59 -14.21
CA LYS A 24 -3.09 -8.29 -13.04
C LYS A 24 -2.87 -7.42 -11.81
N GLU A 25 -3.89 -7.28 -11.00
CA GLU A 25 -3.85 -6.46 -9.79
C GLU A 25 -2.70 -6.86 -8.85
N LYS A 26 -2.49 -8.17 -8.63
CA LYS A 26 -1.41 -8.66 -7.76
C LYS A 26 -0.02 -8.15 -8.12
N ASP A 27 0.26 -7.96 -9.43
CA ASP A 27 1.56 -7.51 -9.91
C ASP A 27 1.72 -6.00 -9.68
N LEU A 28 0.65 -5.23 -9.91
CA LEU A 28 0.63 -3.79 -9.65
C LEU A 28 0.75 -3.49 -8.15
N ASN A 29 0.02 -4.23 -7.31
CA ASN A 29 0.07 -4.09 -5.86
C ASN A 29 1.48 -4.31 -5.32
N LEU A 30 2.18 -5.33 -5.82
CA LEU A 30 3.55 -5.65 -5.40
C LEU A 30 4.54 -4.53 -5.76
N ASP A 31 4.47 -4.01 -6.99
CA ASP A 31 5.35 -2.92 -7.43
C ASP A 31 5.11 -1.64 -6.62
N ILE A 32 3.84 -1.28 -6.38
CA ILE A 32 3.46 -0.11 -5.58
C ILE A 32 3.91 -0.29 -4.13
N ALA A 33 3.74 -1.49 -3.57
CA ALA A 33 4.14 -1.79 -2.20
C ALA A 33 5.65 -1.69 -2.00
N PHE A 34 6.46 -2.19 -2.95
CA PHE A 34 7.91 -2.01 -2.88
C PHE A 34 8.33 -0.54 -2.91
N ALA A 35 7.72 0.27 -3.77
CA ALA A 35 8.02 1.69 -3.82
C ALA A 35 7.67 2.39 -2.50
N CYS A 36 6.54 2.03 -1.89
CA CYS A 36 6.13 2.52 -0.58
C CYS A 36 7.10 2.06 0.52
N PHE A 37 7.46 0.78 0.52
CA PHE A 37 8.42 0.18 1.45
C PHE A 37 9.74 0.95 1.47
N TYR A 38 10.37 1.11 0.31
CA TYR A 38 11.67 1.78 0.23
C TYR A 38 11.61 3.24 0.65
N GLU A 39 10.53 3.93 0.30
CA GLU A 39 10.36 5.32 0.68
C GLU A 39 10.20 5.47 2.21
N LEU A 40 9.50 4.55 2.88
CA LEU A 40 9.36 4.53 4.33
C LEU A 40 10.69 4.16 5.02
N GLU A 41 11.40 3.15 4.54
CA GLU A 41 12.73 2.77 5.05
C GLU A 41 13.72 3.93 4.96
N ARG A 42 13.69 4.71 3.88
CA ARG A 42 14.52 5.92 3.71
C ARG A 42 14.25 6.97 4.80
N HIS A 43 13.08 6.92 5.43
CA HIS A 43 12.70 7.77 6.57
C HIS A 43 12.84 7.09 7.93
N SER A 44 13.60 5.98 8.00
CA SER A 44 13.86 5.22 9.22
C SER A 44 12.59 4.69 9.91
N VAL A 45 11.58 4.35 9.10
CA VAL A 45 10.42 3.60 9.54
C VAL A 45 10.72 2.12 9.35
N GLU A 46 10.49 1.30 10.38
CA GLU A 46 10.56 -0.15 10.25
C GLU A 46 9.33 -0.65 9.48
N VAL A 47 9.54 -1.39 8.40
CA VAL A 47 8.44 -1.85 7.54
C VAL A 47 8.47 -3.35 7.39
N ARG A 48 7.29 -3.98 7.45
CA ARG A 48 7.07 -5.36 7.04
C ARG A 48 6.03 -5.40 5.94
N MET A 49 6.30 -6.18 4.90
CA MET A 49 5.32 -6.50 3.84
C MET A 49 4.75 -7.90 4.08
N SER A 50 3.48 -8.11 3.71
CA SER A 50 2.84 -9.43 3.80
C SER A 50 3.46 -10.43 2.82
N ARG A 51 3.84 -9.97 1.63
CA ARG A 51 4.59 -10.75 0.64
C ARG A 51 5.61 -9.88 -0.11
N GLN A 52 6.65 -10.52 -0.66
CA GLN A 52 7.75 -9.84 -1.37
C GLN A 52 8.01 -10.44 -2.77
N LYS A 53 7.19 -11.35 -3.18
CA LYS A 53 7.20 -12.00 -4.50
C LYS A 53 5.77 -12.43 -4.85
N ASP A 54 5.60 -13.01 -6.03
CA ASP A 54 4.34 -13.64 -6.42
C ASP A 54 4.21 -14.99 -5.69
N GLU A 55 3.55 -14.97 -4.55
CA GLU A 55 3.30 -16.12 -3.68
C GLU A 55 1.89 -16.03 -3.06
N GLU A 56 1.39 -17.17 -2.61
CA GLU A 56 0.10 -17.22 -1.91
C GLU A 56 0.19 -16.40 -0.61
N ASP A 57 -0.81 -15.56 -0.40
CA ASP A 57 -0.98 -14.77 0.81
C ASP A 57 -2.46 -14.73 1.17
N SER A 58 -2.86 -15.55 2.12
CA SER A 58 -4.25 -15.58 2.55
C SER A 58 -4.53 -14.45 3.54
N LEU A 59 -5.75 -13.90 3.50
CA LEU A 59 -6.19 -12.85 4.42
C LEU A 59 -5.94 -13.21 5.91
N ASP A 60 -6.18 -14.46 6.30
CA ASP A 60 -5.94 -14.92 7.67
C ASP A 60 -4.46 -14.90 8.04
N GLN A 61 -3.58 -15.27 7.09
CA GLN A 61 -2.13 -15.22 7.29
C GLN A 61 -1.66 -13.77 7.40
N GLU A 62 -2.08 -12.92 6.50
CA GLU A 62 -1.76 -11.49 6.48
C GLU A 62 -2.15 -10.79 7.79
N ILE A 63 -3.40 -11.01 8.26
CA ILE A 63 -3.87 -10.47 9.55
C ILE A 63 -3.01 -10.98 10.72
N LYS A 64 -2.69 -12.28 10.73
CA LYS A 64 -1.86 -12.89 11.78
C LYS A 64 -0.45 -12.30 11.80
N GLU A 65 0.16 -12.11 10.64
CA GLU A 65 1.49 -11.51 10.51
C GLU A 65 1.48 -10.04 10.93
N CYS A 66 0.49 -9.27 10.49
CA CYS A 66 0.30 -7.89 10.91
C CYS A 66 0.18 -7.77 12.42
N ASN A 67 -0.71 -8.55 13.04
CA ASN A 67 -0.93 -8.50 14.48
C ASN A 67 0.30 -8.97 15.28
N SER A 68 1.05 -9.97 14.77
CA SER A 68 2.29 -10.44 15.39
C SER A 68 3.42 -9.42 15.30
N TYR A 69 3.47 -8.65 14.22
CA TYR A 69 4.45 -7.57 14.04
C TYR A 69 4.15 -6.36 14.93
N ALA A 70 2.91 -6.17 15.33
CA ALA A 70 2.41 -5.08 16.16
C ALA A 70 2.84 -3.68 15.63
N PRO A 71 2.41 -3.29 14.42
CA PRO A 71 2.78 -2.00 13.83
C PRO A 71 2.04 -0.82 14.47
N ASP A 72 2.54 0.40 14.28
CA ASP A 72 1.81 1.65 14.60
C ASP A 72 0.65 1.89 13.61
N LEU A 73 0.83 1.49 12.33
CA LEU A 73 -0.16 1.61 11.25
C LEU A 73 -0.07 0.39 10.32
N ALA A 74 -1.21 0.02 9.72
CA ALA A 74 -1.29 -0.99 8.67
C ALA A 74 -1.98 -0.40 7.43
N LEU A 75 -1.40 -0.62 6.24
CA LEU A 75 -1.97 -0.24 4.95
C LEU A 75 -1.95 -1.43 4.02
N ASP A 76 -3.13 -1.87 3.58
CA ASP A 76 -3.29 -2.91 2.57
C ASP A 76 -3.50 -2.28 1.20
N ILE A 77 -2.69 -2.67 0.23
CA ILE A 77 -2.56 -2.04 -1.08
C ILE A 77 -3.28 -2.88 -2.13
N HIS A 78 -4.26 -2.27 -2.77
CA HIS A 78 -5.11 -2.84 -3.80
C HIS A 78 -5.30 -1.93 -5.00
N ASN A 79 -5.81 -2.50 -6.09
CA ASN A 79 -6.34 -1.80 -7.24
C ASN A 79 -7.71 -2.38 -7.59
N ASN A 80 -8.64 -1.52 -7.92
CA ASN A 80 -10.05 -1.83 -8.08
C ASN A 80 -10.41 -2.27 -9.53
N ALA A 81 -11.61 -2.79 -9.70
CA ALA A 81 -12.27 -3.02 -10.99
C ALA A 81 -13.78 -2.87 -10.84
N GLY A 82 -14.50 -2.79 -11.95
CA GLY A 82 -15.97 -2.70 -11.99
C GLY A 82 -16.48 -1.39 -12.58
N GLY A 83 -15.70 -0.76 -13.47
CA GLY A 83 -16.11 0.42 -14.26
C GLY A 83 -16.11 1.72 -13.43
N GLY A 84 -15.38 1.77 -12.33
CA GLY A 84 -15.20 3.00 -11.54
C GLY A 84 -14.07 3.88 -12.09
N ASP A 85 -13.77 4.96 -11.38
CA ASP A 85 -12.76 5.97 -11.72
C ASP A 85 -12.25 6.62 -10.42
N GLY A 86 -10.95 6.56 -10.16
CA GLY A 86 -10.29 7.22 -9.03
C GLY A 86 -9.98 6.35 -7.82
N ALA A 87 -9.12 6.85 -6.94
CA ALA A 87 -8.70 6.18 -5.72
C ALA A 87 -9.73 6.29 -4.60
N GLU A 88 -9.83 5.25 -3.78
CA GLU A 88 -10.64 5.25 -2.55
C GLU A 88 -9.90 4.53 -1.42
N ALA A 89 -10.24 4.85 -0.18
CA ALA A 89 -9.63 4.19 0.96
C ALA A 89 -10.68 3.83 2.01
N TYR A 90 -10.62 2.61 2.51
CA TYR A 90 -11.53 2.10 3.54
C TYR A 90 -10.83 2.06 4.88
N TYR A 91 -11.51 2.53 5.92
CA TYR A 91 -11.04 2.55 7.30
C TYR A 91 -12.11 2.04 8.26
N HIS A 92 -11.70 1.73 9.49
CA HIS A 92 -12.59 1.19 10.53
C HIS A 92 -13.76 2.13 10.84
N ILE A 93 -14.97 1.58 10.96
CA ILE A 93 -16.23 2.34 11.23
C ILE A 93 -16.16 3.25 12.45
N GLY A 94 -15.27 2.97 13.40
CA GLY A 94 -14.99 3.81 14.57
C GLY A 94 -14.14 5.06 14.27
N GLY A 95 -13.63 5.22 13.06
CA GLY A 95 -12.79 6.38 12.69
C GLY A 95 -11.39 6.34 13.27
N GLY A 96 -11.01 7.37 14.02
CA GLY A 96 -9.71 7.47 14.68
C GLY A 96 -8.51 7.60 13.72
N THR A 97 -7.38 7.04 14.10
CA THR A 97 -6.12 7.13 13.31
C THR A 97 -6.26 6.50 11.93
N GLY A 98 -7.06 5.43 11.77
CA GLY A 98 -7.33 4.83 10.46
C GLY A 98 -7.99 5.82 9.50
N LYS A 99 -8.97 6.62 9.96
CA LYS A 99 -9.57 7.69 9.15
C LYS A 99 -8.52 8.72 8.72
N THR A 100 -7.68 9.18 9.65
CA THR A 100 -6.61 10.15 9.37
C THR A 100 -5.62 9.59 8.34
N LEU A 101 -5.26 8.30 8.44
CA LEU A 101 -4.40 7.61 7.49
C LEU A 101 -5.03 7.58 6.09
N ALA A 102 -6.29 7.15 5.99
CA ALA A 102 -7.02 7.10 4.72
C ALA A 102 -7.09 8.49 4.04
N GLU A 103 -7.43 9.53 4.79
CA GLU A 103 -7.50 10.90 4.28
C GLU A 103 -6.12 11.43 3.84
N ASN A 104 -5.06 11.17 4.61
CA ASN A 104 -3.70 11.61 4.26
C ASN A 104 -3.16 10.87 3.02
N VAL A 105 -3.39 9.56 2.91
CA VAL A 105 -2.99 8.77 1.74
C VAL A 105 -3.68 9.28 0.48
N LEU A 106 -5.00 9.44 0.51
CA LEU A 106 -5.75 9.97 -0.64
C LEU A 106 -5.32 11.38 -1.02
N ALA A 107 -5.02 12.24 -0.05
CA ALA A 107 -4.54 13.59 -0.33
C ALA A 107 -3.18 13.61 -1.07
N GLU A 108 -2.31 12.63 -0.84
CA GLU A 108 -1.04 12.50 -1.58
C GLU A 108 -1.26 11.85 -2.96
N ILE A 109 -2.17 10.88 -3.07
CA ILE A 109 -2.55 10.28 -4.37
C ILE A 109 -3.13 11.34 -5.32
N VAL A 110 -3.95 12.25 -4.84
CA VAL A 110 -4.50 13.35 -5.67
C VAL A 110 -3.38 14.24 -6.24
N LYS A 111 -2.29 14.45 -5.51
CA LYS A 111 -1.17 15.28 -5.99
C LYS A 111 -0.40 14.68 -7.17
N ILE A 112 -0.51 13.41 -7.41
CA ILE A 112 0.09 12.74 -8.57
C ILE A 112 -0.85 12.63 -9.78
N GLY A 113 -2.05 13.23 -9.69
CA GLY A 113 -2.99 13.35 -10.80
C GLY A 113 -4.18 12.39 -10.74
N GLN A 114 -4.26 11.51 -9.73
CA GLN A 114 -5.42 10.64 -9.55
C GLN A 114 -6.56 11.39 -8.87
N ASN A 115 -7.78 11.16 -9.29
CA ASN A 115 -8.96 11.69 -8.60
C ASN A 115 -9.30 10.84 -7.35
N SER A 116 -9.97 11.46 -6.38
CA SER A 116 -10.35 10.80 -5.14
C SER A 116 -11.85 10.53 -5.07
N ARG A 117 -12.21 9.30 -4.74
CA ARG A 117 -13.57 8.87 -4.40
C ARG A 117 -13.85 8.99 -2.89
N GLY A 118 -12.85 9.45 -2.13
CA GLY A 118 -12.94 9.73 -0.70
C GLY A 118 -12.59 8.55 0.21
N ALA A 119 -12.34 8.89 1.47
CA ALA A 119 -12.20 7.94 2.54
C ALA A 119 -13.56 7.43 3.00
N LYS A 120 -13.73 6.12 3.17
CA LYS A 120 -15.00 5.44 3.34
C LYS A 120 -14.98 4.42 4.47
N THR A 121 -16.15 4.07 4.94
CA THR A 121 -16.38 2.89 5.77
C THR A 121 -17.37 1.96 5.06
N ARG A 122 -17.28 0.66 5.32
CA ARG A 122 -18.25 -0.31 4.82
C ARG A 122 -18.64 -1.27 5.93
N LYS A 123 -19.94 -1.33 6.22
CA LYS A 123 -20.51 -2.26 7.19
C LYS A 123 -20.91 -3.57 6.52
N GLY A 124 -20.63 -4.68 7.17
CA GLY A 124 -21.21 -5.98 6.89
C GLY A 124 -22.67 -6.07 7.38
N SER A 125 -23.33 -7.16 7.05
CA SER A 125 -24.71 -7.45 7.50
C SER A 125 -24.82 -7.62 9.01
N ASP A 126 -23.72 -7.96 9.67
CA ASP A 126 -23.59 -8.11 11.13
C ASP A 126 -23.29 -6.77 11.86
N GLY A 127 -23.20 -5.65 11.11
CA GLY A 127 -22.92 -4.31 11.65
C GLY A 127 -21.47 -4.01 11.95
N ARG A 128 -20.55 -5.00 11.80
CA ARG A 128 -19.10 -4.82 11.92
C ARG A 128 -18.50 -4.32 10.60
N ASP A 129 -17.21 -4.00 10.59
CA ASP A 129 -16.51 -3.69 9.35
C ASP A 129 -16.59 -4.87 8.38
N TYR A 130 -16.89 -4.57 7.12
CA TYR A 130 -17.02 -5.56 6.06
C TYR A 130 -15.70 -6.27 5.76
N TYR A 131 -14.62 -5.49 5.66
CA TYR A 131 -13.30 -6.00 5.30
C TYR A 131 -12.61 -6.64 6.49
N GLY A 132 -12.19 -7.90 6.34
CA GLY A 132 -11.53 -8.69 7.37
C GLY A 132 -10.23 -8.04 7.86
N PHE A 133 -9.39 -7.53 6.96
CA PHE A 133 -8.15 -6.83 7.32
C PHE A 133 -8.40 -5.67 8.27
N ILE A 134 -9.41 -4.83 8.00
CA ILE A 134 -9.77 -3.69 8.86
C ILE A 134 -10.35 -4.15 10.19
N ARG A 135 -11.16 -5.20 10.16
CA ARG A 135 -11.93 -5.68 11.33
C ARG A 135 -11.08 -6.43 12.34
N GLU A 136 -10.14 -7.26 11.85
CA GLU A 136 -9.40 -8.22 12.67
C GLU A 136 -7.97 -7.76 12.99
N THR A 137 -7.49 -6.69 12.35
CA THR A 137 -6.20 -6.08 12.65
C THR A 137 -6.28 -5.19 13.88
N VAL A 138 -5.34 -5.35 14.82
CA VAL A 138 -5.29 -4.58 16.08
C VAL A 138 -4.83 -3.15 15.85
N ALA A 139 -3.86 -2.95 14.96
CA ALA A 139 -3.37 -1.63 14.58
C ALA A 139 -4.44 -0.84 13.78
N PRO A 140 -4.39 0.50 13.77
CA PRO A 140 -5.16 1.29 12.83
C PRO A 140 -4.86 0.85 11.39
N ALA A 141 -5.86 0.21 10.75
CA ALA A 141 -5.74 -0.40 9.44
C ALA A 141 -6.56 0.32 8.38
N VAL A 142 -6.04 0.38 7.15
CA VAL A 142 -6.68 0.96 5.96
C VAL A 142 -6.47 0.02 4.78
N ILE A 143 -7.48 -0.15 3.94
CA ILE A 143 -7.35 -0.72 2.59
C ILE A 143 -7.40 0.46 1.62
N VAL A 144 -6.41 0.60 0.75
CA VAL A 144 -6.38 1.60 -0.31
C VAL A 144 -6.56 0.94 -1.67
N GLU A 145 -7.53 1.42 -2.43
CA GLU A 145 -7.77 1.11 -3.84
C GLU A 145 -7.16 2.24 -4.66
N CYS A 146 -5.99 2.01 -5.25
CA CYS A 146 -5.19 3.07 -5.87
C CYS A 146 -5.79 3.58 -7.19
N ALA A 147 -6.36 2.66 -7.99
CA ALA A 147 -6.89 2.94 -9.33
C ALA A 147 -7.80 1.80 -9.78
N PHE A 148 -8.64 2.04 -10.81
CA PHE A 148 -9.43 1.01 -11.47
C PHE A 148 -8.68 0.46 -12.69
N VAL A 149 -8.30 -0.83 -12.66
CA VAL A 149 -7.51 -1.47 -13.73
C VAL A 149 -8.30 -1.61 -15.04
N ASP A 150 -9.61 -1.52 -14.98
CA ASP A 150 -10.52 -1.54 -16.14
C ASP A 150 -10.92 -0.14 -16.65
N ASN A 151 -10.38 0.93 -16.06
CA ASN A 151 -10.56 2.31 -16.49
C ASN A 151 -9.29 2.81 -17.19
N ALA A 152 -9.43 3.28 -18.44
CA ALA A 152 -8.27 3.69 -19.24
C ALA A 152 -7.54 4.94 -18.70
N THR A 153 -8.25 5.85 -18.03
CA THR A 153 -7.64 7.04 -17.41
C THR A 153 -6.87 6.65 -16.14
N ASP A 154 -7.49 5.85 -15.28
CA ASP A 154 -6.87 5.34 -14.07
C ASP A 154 -5.63 4.48 -14.37
N LEU A 155 -5.71 3.66 -15.41
CA LEU A 155 -4.60 2.81 -15.80
C LEU A 155 -3.34 3.63 -16.14
N GLN A 156 -3.47 4.81 -16.74
CA GLN A 156 -2.32 5.69 -17.04
C GLN A 156 -1.58 6.17 -15.78
N ILE A 157 -2.19 6.06 -14.60
CA ILE A 157 -1.58 6.44 -13.32
C ILE A 157 -0.73 5.30 -12.73
N ILE A 158 -0.88 4.06 -13.25
CA ILE A 158 -0.23 2.85 -12.71
C ILE A 158 0.32 1.91 -13.78
N ASP A 159 0.22 2.20 -15.08
CA ASP A 159 0.56 1.27 -16.16
C ASP A 159 2.05 1.07 -16.33
N THR A 160 2.87 2.07 -16.06
CA THR A 160 4.33 1.97 -16.11
C THR A 160 4.95 1.80 -14.73
N LYS A 161 6.17 1.27 -14.69
CA LYS A 161 6.94 1.17 -13.44
C LYS A 161 7.11 2.54 -12.77
N ALA A 162 7.37 3.59 -13.57
CA ALA A 162 7.55 4.95 -13.04
C ALA A 162 6.27 5.51 -12.38
N GLU A 163 5.09 5.22 -12.94
CA GLU A 163 3.83 5.62 -12.33
C GLU A 163 3.55 4.82 -11.05
N ARG A 164 3.80 3.51 -11.02
CA ARG A 164 3.68 2.71 -9.80
C ARG A 164 4.64 3.19 -8.71
N GLU A 165 5.86 3.60 -9.07
CA GLU A 165 6.79 4.22 -8.13
C GLU A 165 6.24 5.54 -7.55
N LYS A 166 5.67 6.41 -8.38
CA LYS A 166 5.02 7.64 -7.91
C LYS A 166 3.85 7.34 -6.96
N MET A 167 3.05 6.32 -7.28
CA MET A 167 1.95 5.88 -6.43
C MET A 167 2.46 5.40 -5.07
N GLY A 168 3.45 4.51 -5.03
CA GLY A 168 4.05 4.02 -3.78
C GLY A 168 4.66 5.14 -2.93
N ILE A 169 5.35 6.12 -3.56
CA ILE A 169 5.84 7.31 -2.87
C ILE A 169 4.69 8.15 -2.29
N ALA A 170 3.57 8.28 -3.00
CA ALA A 170 2.40 9.01 -2.51
C ALA A 170 1.79 8.31 -1.28
N LEU A 171 1.68 6.97 -1.30
CA LEU A 171 1.25 6.19 -0.14
C LEU A 171 2.17 6.42 1.07
N ALA A 172 3.49 6.32 0.86
CA ALA A 172 4.48 6.54 1.91
C ALA A 172 4.38 7.95 2.52
N LYS A 173 4.19 8.99 1.70
CA LYS A 173 3.98 10.36 2.19
C LYS A 173 2.76 10.49 3.09
N GLY A 174 1.65 9.85 2.71
CA GLY A 174 0.44 9.81 3.54
C GLY A 174 0.65 9.11 4.88
N ILE A 175 1.37 7.99 4.87
CA ILE A 175 1.77 7.25 6.08
C ILE A 175 2.69 8.11 6.96
N LEU A 176 3.76 8.67 6.41
CA LEU A 176 4.71 9.53 7.13
C LEU A 176 4.01 10.71 7.79
N LYS A 177 3.11 11.37 7.06
CA LYS A 177 2.30 12.47 7.58
C LYS A 177 1.44 12.02 8.77
N THR A 178 0.84 10.84 8.70
CA THR A 178 0.03 10.27 9.79
C THR A 178 0.88 9.95 11.02
N LEU A 179 2.12 9.49 10.80
CA LEU A 179 3.10 9.22 11.86
C LEU A 179 3.74 10.50 12.45
N GLY A 180 3.49 11.68 11.88
CA GLY A 180 4.12 12.93 12.27
C GLY A 180 5.59 13.05 11.82
N ILE A 181 6.00 12.30 10.79
CA ILE A 181 7.34 12.31 10.22
C ILE A 181 7.37 13.20 8.98
N ALA A 182 8.25 14.18 8.96
CA ALA A 182 8.40 15.07 7.79
C ALA A 182 9.02 14.31 6.62
N TRP A 183 8.35 14.32 5.47
CA TRP A 183 8.93 13.79 4.24
C TRP A 183 10.09 14.66 3.76
N LYS A 184 11.16 14.02 3.31
CA LYS A 184 12.34 14.67 2.74
C LYS A 184 12.55 14.15 1.32
N ALA A 185 12.84 15.06 0.38
CA ALA A 185 13.20 14.65 -0.97
C ALA A 185 14.48 13.80 -0.97
N PRO A 186 14.63 12.83 -1.91
CA PRO A 186 15.89 12.12 -2.08
C PRO A 186 17.02 13.09 -2.45
N ALA A 187 18.22 12.81 -1.93
CA ALA A 187 19.40 13.64 -2.22
C ALA A 187 19.76 13.65 -3.72
N ASP A 188 19.53 12.55 -4.40
CA ASP A 188 19.65 12.38 -5.85
C ASP A 188 18.31 11.93 -6.42
N PRO A 189 17.58 12.82 -7.14
CA PRO A 189 16.28 12.46 -7.74
C PRO A 189 16.37 11.36 -8.82
N SER A 190 17.55 11.14 -9.41
CA SER A 190 17.77 10.06 -10.39
C SER A 190 17.94 8.68 -9.72
N LYS A 191 18.13 8.68 -8.39
CA LYS A 191 18.24 7.48 -7.55
C LYS A 191 17.28 7.58 -6.38
N PRO A 192 15.96 7.54 -6.63
CA PRO A 192 14.95 7.72 -5.57
C PRO A 192 15.12 6.68 -4.46
N TYR A 193 15.69 5.53 -4.78
CA TYR A 193 15.99 4.44 -3.85
C TYR A 193 17.48 4.15 -3.84
N ALA A 194 18.27 4.90 -3.06
CA ALA A 194 19.59 4.45 -2.66
C ALA A 194 19.41 3.30 -1.64
N LEU A 195 19.09 2.12 -2.17
CA LEU A 195 18.97 0.89 -1.39
C LEU A 195 20.27 0.60 -0.66
N ASP A 196 20.22 0.50 0.66
CA ASP A 196 21.24 -0.22 1.38
C ASP A 196 21.02 -1.74 1.15
N LEU A 197 21.50 -2.20 -0.02
CA LEU A 197 21.42 -3.61 -0.42
C LEU A 197 22.11 -4.54 0.60
N ALA A 198 23.06 -4.02 1.40
CA ALA A 198 23.74 -4.78 2.43
C ALA A 198 22.79 -4.99 3.62
N LYS A 199 22.04 -3.96 4.02
CA LYS A 199 21.02 -4.04 5.08
C LYS A 199 19.91 -5.03 4.67
N LEU A 200 19.37 -4.90 3.46
CA LEU A 200 18.31 -5.77 2.96
C LEU A 200 18.73 -7.25 2.92
N LYS A 201 19.96 -7.54 2.45
CA LYS A 201 20.51 -8.91 2.46
C LYS A 201 20.67 -9.45 3.89
N ALA A 202 21.08 -8.61 4.84
CA ALA A 202 21.22 -9.01 6.24
C ALA A 202 19.86 -9.32 6.90
N GLU A 203 18.79 -8.71 6.41
CA GLU A 203 17.41 -8.92 6.87
C GLU A 203 16.70 -10.08 6.14
N GLY A 204 17.42 -10.82 5.27
CA GLY A 204 16.89 -12.01 4.60
C GLY A 204 16.22 -11.77 3.25
N TYR A 205 16.27 -10.54 2.73
CA TYR A 205 15.77 -10.22 1.39
C TYR A 205 16.73 -10.76 0.32
N THR A 206 16.50 -11.99 -0.11
CA THR A 206 17.28 -12.63 -1.17
C THR A 206 16.72 -12.31 -2.53
N SER A 207 17.46 -11.56 -3.32
CA SER A 207 17.21 -11.25 -4.73
C SER A 207 15.98 -10.38 -5.05
N ILE A 208 16.15 -9.07 -4.93
CA ILE A 208 15.39 -8.15 -5.77
C ILE A 208 16.18 -8.05 -7.08
N GLU A 209 15.72 -8.68 -8.14
CA GLU A 209 16.19 -8.38 -9.49
C GLU A 209 15.64 -6.99 -9.87
N ILE A 210 16.33 -5.95 -9.44
CA ILE A 210 16.12 -4.61 -9.99
C ILE A 210 16.81 -4.67 -11.37
N LYS A 211 16.05 -4.94 -12.42
CA LYS A 211 16.44 -4.58 -13.76
C LYS A 211 16.37 -3.06 -13.85
N LEU A 212 17.55 -2.43 -13.73
CA LEU A 212 17.77 -1.03 -14.05
C LEU A 212 17.50 -0.80 -15.55
#